data_5e17e75ba84c7d842392cc40f29eb0f6
#
_entry.id   5e17e75ba84c7d842392cc40f29eb0f6
#
_cell.length_a   1.000
_cell.length_b   1.000
_cell.length_c   1.000
_cell.angle_alpha   90.00
_cell.angle_beta   90.00
_cell.angle_gamma   90.00
#
_symmetry.space_group_name_H-M   'P 1'
#
loop_
_entity.id
_entity.type
_entity.pdbx_description
1 polymer ?
#
loop_
_entity_poly.entity_id
_entity_poly.type
_entity_poly.pdbx_seq_one_letter_code
_entity_poly.pdbx_strand_id
1 'polypeptide(L)'
;MAEEVEPLPTRSEAFDRLISNHAKRSGKRELPKFVKRIEDVPEVALPPEETIRVALSLADRALIGQFTGLWPSPKTTDSWVQRNWRPLISKDVASYAIGRGYFLFDFQSKDDKDLIFRNGPYFMGPQGLYLNGWSPDFDPEADTPKAVPVWVRLPNLPMHCWNPKSLHAIGDALGKYIDMASPKDQYACARICVEVDLEAGLPEAINLTVGNWSHIQKLDYEQLPFKCKGCHEYGHFIRNYPKTLESQ
;
A
#
# COMPACT_ATOMS: atom_id res chain seq x y z
N MET A 1 20.36 37.23 -13.98
CA MET A 1 20.06 36.69 -12.63
C MET A 1 18.76 35.94 -12.75
N ALA A 2 18.80 34.62 -12.77
CA ALA A 2 17.58 33.79 -12.77
C ALA A 2 17.09 33.70 -11.33
N GLU A 3 15.87 34.14 -11.07
CA GLU A 3 15.19 33.89 -9.80
C GLU A 3 14.99 32.37 -9.66
N GLU A 4 15.65 31.78 -8.68
CA GLU A 4 15.39 30.41 -8.24
C GLU A 4 13.99 30.36 -7.65
N VAL A 5 13.04 29.80 -8.40
CA VAL A 5 11.69 29.51 -7.91
C VAL A 5 11.82 28.34 -6.95
N GLU A 6 11.64 28.59 -5.65
CA GLU A 6 11.53 27.50 -4.66
C GLU A 6 10.42 26.53 -5.09
N PRO A 7 10.67 25.21 -5.05
CA PRO A 7 9.65 24.22 -5.38
C PRO A 7 8.49 24.35 -4.38
N LEU A 8 7.27 24.28 -4.90
CA LEU A 8 6.06 24.28 -4.06
C LEU A 8 6.14 23.11 -3.06
N PRO A 9 5.76 23.33 -1.78
CA PRO A 9 5.80 22.29 -0.76
C PRO A 9 4.92 21.11 -1.15
N THR A 10 5.37 19.89 -0.82
CA THR A 10 4.55 18.69 -0.97
C THR A 10 3.25 18.84 -0.17
N ARG A 11 2.18 18.13 -0.58
CA ARG A 11 0.90 18.10 0.15
C ARG A 11 1.10 17.81 1.65
N SER A 12 1.95 16.83 1.99
CA SER A 12 2.27 16.45 3.37
C SER A 12 2.92 17.59 4.15
N GLU A 13 3.90 18.27 3.58
CA GLU A 13 4.56 19.43 4.22
C GLU A 13 3.60 20.61 4.46
N ALA A 14 2.67 20.83 3.52
CA ALA A 14 1.65 21.86 3.68
C ALA A 14 0.72 21.54 4.86
N PHE A 15 0.34 20.29 5.04
CA PHE A 15 -0.51 19.82 6.14
C PHE A 15 0.23 19.84 7.49
N ASP A 16 1.48 19.42 7.54
CA ASP A 16 2.33 19.49 8.74
C ASP A 16 2.56 20.94 9.20
N ARG A 17 2.73 21.87 8.25
CA ARG A 17 2.76 23.30 8.53
C ARG A 17 1.44 23.81 9.12
N LEU A 18 0.29 23.31 8.62
CA LEU A 18 -1.03 23.66 9.11
C LEU A 18 -1.24 23.20 10.56
N ILE A 19 -0.88 21.95 10.87
CA ILE A 19 -0.92 21.38 12.23
C ILE A 19 0.01 22.18 13.16
N SER A 20 1.23 22.42 12.74
CA SER A 20 2.25 23.15 13.54
C SER A 20 1.83 24.60 13.83
N ASN A 21 1.24 25.27 12.83
CA ASN A 21 0.74 26.64 12.99
C ASN A 21 -0.51 26.72 13.88
N HIS A 22 -1.36 25.69 13.86
CA HIS A 22 -2.53 25.60 14.73
C HIS A 22 -2.13 25.41 16.20
N ALA A 23 -1.17 24.54 16.47
CA ALA A 23 -0.64 24.34 17.84
C ALA A 23 -0.06 25.62 18.46
N LYS A 24 0.41 26.57 17.63
CA LYS A 24 0.95 27.87 18.08
C LYS A 24 -0.10 28.98 18.23
N ARG A 25 -1.35 28.77 17.75
CA ARG A 25 -2.40 29.80 17.68
C ARG A 25 -3.70 29.41 18.37
N SER A 26 -3.67 28.94 19.62
CA SER A 26 -4.88 28.64 20.40
C SER A 26 -5.61 29.93 20.85
N GLY A 27 -6.06 30.72 19.92
CA GLY A 27 -6.95 31.86 20.15
C GLY A 27 -8.24 31.67 19.37
N LYS A 28 -9.40 31.83 20.00
CA LYS A 28 -10.72 31.77 19.35
C LYS A 28 -10.74 32.69 18.11
N ARG A 29 -10.81 32.09 16.93
CA ARG A 29 -11.04 32.81 15.69
C ARG A 29 -12.42 32.47 15.16
N GLU A 30 -13.20 33.51 14.85
CA GLU A 30 -14.45 33.36 14.10
C GLU A 30 -14.14 32.81 12.69
N LEU A 31 -14.95 31.85 12.24
CA LEU A 31 -14.85 31.24 10.93
C LEU A 31 -15.18 32.29 9.85
N PRO A 32 -14.41 32.36 8.75
CA PRO A 32 -14.78 33.21 7.63
C PRO A 32 -16.10 32.75 6.98
N LYS A 33 -17.00 33.68 6.77
CA LYS A 33 -18.37 33.43 6.25
C LYS A 33 -18.49 33.54 4.71
N PHE A 34 -17.38 33.54 3.97
CA PHE A 34 -17.44 33.79 2.53
C PHE A 34 -16.64 32.78 1.72
N VAL A 35 -17.11 32.54 0.51
CA VAL A 35 -16.46 31.72 -0.50
C VAL A 35 -15.69 32.67 -1.44
N LYS A 36 -14.38 32.47 -1.58
CA LYS A 36 -13.56 33.10 -2.62
C LYS A 36 -13.54 32.22 -3.85
N ARG A 37 -13.48 32.84 -5.01
CA ARG A 37 -13.26 32.14 -6.28
C ARG A 37 -11.84 32.40 -6.75
N ILE A 38 -11.14 31.33 -7.11
CA ILE A 38 -9.86 31.36 -7.81
C ILE A 38 -10.10 30.59 -9.12
N GLU A 39 -9.98 31.26 -10.26
CA GLU A 39 -10.13 30.68 -11.60
C GLU A 39 -11.40 29.81 -11.74
N ASP A 40 -12.55 30.32 -11.47
CA ASP A 40 -13.85 29.64 -11.51
C ASP A 40 -14.08 28.51 -10.46
N VAL A 41 -13.08 28.19 -9.65
CA VAL A 41 -13.23 27.23 -8.55
C VAL A 41 -13.50 27.97 -7.24
N PRO A 42 -14.63 27.70 -6.55
CA PRO A 42 -14.93 28.35 -5.27
C PRO A 42 -14.00 27.84 -4.17
N GLU A 43 -13.38 28.75 -3.43
CA GLU A 43 -12.56 28.45 -2.24
C GLU A 43 -13.43 28.44 -0.99
N VAL A 44 -13.40 27.35 -0.23
CA VAL A 44 -14.15 27.19 1.02
C VAL A 44 -13.17 26.97 2.18
N ALA A 45 -13.20 27.86 3.16
CA ALA A 45 -12.44 27.68 4.40
C ALA A 45 -13.19 26.73 5.34
N LEU A 46 -12.59 25.58 5.64
CA LEU A 46 -13.15 24.60 6.58
C LEU A 46 -12.73 24.95 8.04
N PRO A 47 -13.50 24.49 9.06
CA PRO A 47 -13.12 24.63 10.47
C PRO A 47 -11.81 23.90 10.78
N PRO A 48 -10.70 24.61 11.04
CA PRO A 48 -9.41 23.96 11.16
C PRO A 48 -9.32 23.04 12.39
N GLU A 49 -9.90 23.42 13.53
CA GLU A 49 -9.85 22.63 14.76
C GLU A 49 -10.50 21.26 14.60
N GLU A 50 -11.67 21.22 14.01
CA GLU A 50 -12.44 20.00 13.79
C GLU A 50 -11.75 19.10 12.76
N THR A 51 -11.33 19.68 11.63
CA THR A 51 -10.67 18.98 10.54
C THR A 51 -9.32 18.36 11.00
N ILE A 52 -8.51 19.12 11.75
CA ILE A 52 -7.23 18.62 12.28
C ILE A 52 -7.47 17.51 13.31
N ARG A 53 -8.45 17.66 14.19
CA ARG A 53 -8.78 16.65 15.20
C ARG A 53 -9.17 15.32 14.55
N VAL A 54 -10.00 15.35 13.51
CA VAL A 54 -10.40 14.16 12.75
C VAL A 54 -9.19 13.54 12.05
N ALA A 55 -8.35 14.34 11.41
CA ALA A 55 -7.15 13.86 10.71
C ALA A 55 -6.16 13.18 11.67
N LEU A 56 -5.88 13.78 12.83
CA LEU A 56 -5.01 13.17 13.84
C LEU A 56 -5.59 11.85 14.37
N SER A 57 -6.91 11.82 14.61
CA SER A 57 -7.59 10.61 15.04
C SER A 57 -7.48 9.49 14.02
N LEU A 58 -7.65 9.78 12.72
CA LEU A 58 -7.49 8.80 11.64
C LEU A 58 -6.04 8.34 11.50
N ALA A 59 -5.06 9.24 11.58
CA ALA A 59 -3.64 8.89 11.52
C ALA A 59 -3.24 7.89 12.62
N ASP A 60 -3.82 8.05 13.81
CA ASP A 60 -3.55 7.15 14.92
C ASP A 60 -4.20 5.77 14.79
N ARG A 61 -5.36 5.66 14.15
CA ARG A 61 -6.19 4.44 14.20
C ARG A 61 -6.51 3.82 12.84
N ALA A 62 -6.19 4.48 11.73
CA ALA A 62 -6.57 3.98 10.41
C ALA A 62 -5.38 3.47 9.59
N LEU A 63 -5.62 2.40 8.83
CA LEU A 63 -4.75 1.91 7.78
C LEU A 63 -5.47 2.01 6.44
N ILE A 64 -4.71 2.32 5.40
CA ILE A 64 -5.14 2.17 4.02
C ILE A 64 -4.57 0.87 3.49
N GLY A 65 -5.42 0.06 2.86
CA GLY A 65 -4.99 -1.19 2.24
C GLY A 65 -5.51 -1.35 0.83
N GLN A 66 -4.70 -1.98 -0.03
CA GLN A 66 -5.10 -2.37 -1.36
C GLN A 66 -4.71 -3.83 -1.62
N PHE A 67 -5.63 -4.61 -2.17
CA PHE A 67 -5.34 -5.99 -2.58
C PHE A 67 -4.70 -6.01 -3.97
N THR A 68 -3.65 -6.82 -4.12
CA THR A 68 -3.04 -7.07 -5.42
C THR A 68 -3.99 -7.89 -6.31
N GLY A 69 -4.01 -7.62 -7.60
CA GLY A 69 -4.83 -8.37 -8.57
C GLY A 69 -6.31 -7.93 -8.57
N LEU A 70 -7.24 -8.87 -8.48
CA LEU A 70 -8.68 -8.58 -8.48
C LEU A 70 -9.12 -8.02 -7.13
N TRP A 71 -9.89 -6.93 -7.17
CA TRP A 71 -10.40 -6.31 -5.96
C TRP A 71 -11.54 -7.13 -5.34
N PRO A 72 -11.43 -7.52 -4.08
CA PRO A 72 -12.52 -8.20 -3.41
C PRO A 72 -13.72 -7.28 -3.18
N SER A 73 -14.91 -7.86 -3.07
CA SER A 73 -16.08 -7.07 -2.66
C SER A 73 -15.93 -6.59 -1.20
N PRO A 74 -16.57 -5.47 -0.81
CA PRO A 74 -16.56 -5.00 0.58
C PRO A 74 -16.98 -6.09 1.58
N LYS A 75 -18.02 -6.86 1.25
CA LYS A 75 -18.48 -7.98 2.08
C LYS A 75 -17.43 -9.09 2.21
N THR A 76 -16.71 -9.39 1.14
CA THR A 76 -15.63 -10.38 1.14
C THR A 76 -14.47 -9.91 2.02
N THR A 77 -14.10 -8.64 1.89
CA THR A 77 -13.04 -8.02 2.70
C THR A 77 -13.41 -8.02 4.18
N ASP A 78 -14.62 -7.60 4.52
CA ASP A 78 -15.09 -7.60 5.90
C ASP A 78 -15.08 -9.01 6.50
N SER A 79 -15.61 -10.00 5.79
CA SER A 79 -15.59 -11.40 6.24
C SER A 79 -14.16 -11.94 6.43
N TRP A 80 -13.22 -11.51 5.57
CA TRP A 80 -11.82 -11.89 5.67
C TRP A 80 -11.15 -11.22 6.88
N VAL A 81 -11.41 -9.92 7.12
CA VAL A 81 -10.93 -9.15 8.29
C VAL A 81 -11.42 -9.82 9.58
N GLN A 82 -12.71 -10.15 9.68
CA GLN A 82 -13.28 -10.80 10.84
C GLN A 82 -12.65 -12.17 11.11
N ARG A 83 -12.27 -12.90 10.08
CA ARG A 83 -11.65 -14.23 10.24
C ARG A 83 -10.17 -14.15 10.61
N ASN A 84 -9.43 -13.20 10.02
CA ASN A 84 -7.96 -13.19 10.10
C ASN A 84 -7.41 -12.19 11.12
N TRP A 85 -8.06 -11.03 11.28
CA TRP A 85 -7.57 -9.99 12.18
C TRP A 85 -8.29 -9.99 13.52
N ARG A 86 -9.60 -10.27 13.54
CA ARG A 86 -10.39 -10.25 14.78
C ARG A 86 -9.82 -11.11 15.90
N PRO A 87 -9.26 -12.33 15.65
CA PRO A 87 -8.60 -13.13 16.67
C PRO A 87 -7.30 -12.54 17.24
N LEU A 88 -6.68 -11.59 16.52
CA LEU A 88 -5.40 -10.99 16.88
C LEU A 88 -5.54 -9.69 17.67
N ILE A 89 -6.67 -9.01 17.55
CA ILE A 89 -6.91 -7.66 18.09
C ILE A 89 -7.88 -7.69 19.27
N SER A 90 -7.74 -6.70 20.14
CA SER A 90 -8.56 -6.60 21.37
C SER A 90 -9.92 -5.96 21.10
N LYS A 91 -10.02 -5.02 20.16
CA LYS A 91 -11.23 -4.27 19.81
C LYS A 91 -11.61 -4.51 18.36
N ASP A 92 -12.79 -4.05 17.97
CA ASP A 92 -13.28 -4.22 16.59
C ASP A 92 -12.53 -3.30 15.61
N VAL A 93 -12.52 -3.73 14.34
CA VAL A 93 -12.04 -2.97 13.20
C VAL A 93 -13.15 -2.91 12.15
N ALA A 94 -13.41 -1.72 11.64
CA ALA A 94 -14.34 -1.51 10.54
C ALA A 94 -13.58 -1.40 9.22
N SER A 95 -14.13 -1.97 8.14
CA SER A 95 -13.56 -1.89 6.78
C SER A 95 -14.50 -1.10 5.87
N TYR A 96 -13.94 -0.11 5.15
CA TYR A 96 -14.68 0.74 4.22
C TYR A 96 -13.99 0.73 2.86
N ALA A 97 -14.72 0.40 1.80
CA ALA A 97 -14.23 0.56 0.44
C ALA A 97 -14.22 2.06 0.08
N ILE A 98 -13.06 2.57 -0.32
CA ILE A 98 -12.87 3.99 -0.64
C ILE A 98 -12.58 4.26 -2.11
N GLY A 99 -12.80 3.26 -2.97
CA GLY A 99 -12.59 3.34 -4.41
C GLY A 99 -11.30 2.69 -4.88
N ARG A 100 -11.21 2.37 -6.17
CA ARG A 100 -10.04 1.80 -6.86
C ARG A 100 -9.35 0.61 -6.16
N GLY A 101 -10.14 -0.23 -5.46
CA GLY A 101 -9.63 -1.38 -4.72
C GLY A 101 -8.96 -1.04 -3.40
N TYR A 102 -8.99 0.23 -3.00
CA TYR A 102 -8.55 0.66 -1.68
C TYR A 102 -9.63 0.47 -0.63
N PHE A 103 -9.17 0.14 0.56
CA PHE A 103 -9.96 -0.01 1.76
C PHE A 103 -9.36 0.83 2.89
N LEU A 104 -10.22 1.52 3.61
CA LEU A 104 -9.88 2.11 4.90
C LEU A 104 -10.22 1.09 5.99
N PHE A 105 -9.24 0.74 6.81
CA PHE A 105 -9.42 -0.10 7.99
C PHE A 105 -9.32 0.79 9.23
N ASP A 106 -10.47 1.01 9.89
CA ASP A 106 -10.59 1.90 11.06
C ASP A 106 -10.62 1.07 12.34
N PHE A 107 -9.51 1.12 13.07
CA PHE A 107 -9.33 0.42 14.35
C PHE A 107 -9.84 1.28 15.52
N GLN A 108 -10.38 0.63 16.55
CA GLN A 108 -10.75 1.32 17.78
C GLN A 108 -9.58 1.52 18.75
N SER A 109 -8.40 0.99 18.43
CA SER A 109 -7.19 1.06 19.24
C SER A 109 -5.97 1.26 18.34
N LYS A 110 -5.08 2.17 18.74
CA LYS A 110 -3.79 2.38 18.09
C LYS A 110 -2.91 1.14 18.19
N ASP A 111 -2.93 0.48 19.34
CA ASP A 111 -2.10 -0.72 19.58
C ASP A 111 -2.53 -1.86 18.64
N ASP A 112 -3.85 -2.05 18.45
CA ASP A 112 -4.38 -3.05 17.51
C ASP A 112 -4.00 -2.72 16.05
N LYS A 113 -4.08 -1.42 15.66
CA LYS A 113 -3.62 -0.96 14.35
C LYS A 113 -2.14 -1.27 14.14
N ASP A 114 -1.30 -0.89 15.11
CA ASP A 114 0.16 -1.08 15.04
C ASP A 114 0.53 -2.56 15.06
N LEU A 115 -0.23 -3.39 15.78
CA LEU A 115 -0.08 -4.85 15.78
C LEU A 115 -0.34 -5.43 14.40
N ILE A 116 -1.48 -5.06 13.79
CA ILE A 116 -1.81 -5.53 12.44
C ILE A 116 -0.80 -5.02 11.41
N PHE A 117 -0.41 -3.76 11.47
CA PHE A 117 0.57 -3.21 10.55
C PHE A 117 1.93 -3.93 10.60
N ARG A 118 2.41 -4.30 11.79
CA ARG A 118 3.70 -4.99 11.99
C ARG A 118 3.66 -6.48 11.66
N ASN A 119 2.50 -7.11 11.82
CA ASN A 119 2.34 -8.55 11.58
C ASN A 119 2.06 -8.90 10.10
N GLY A 120 2.06 -7.89 9.18
CA GLY A 120 2.00 -8.16 7.76
C GLY A 120 3.23 -8.92 7.22
N PRO A 121 3.20 -9.33 5.99
CA PRO A 121 2.14 -9.12 5.00
C PRO A 121 0.94 -10.06 5.19
N TYR A 122 -0.22 -9.62 4.70
CA TYR A 122 -1.44 -10.42 4.71
C TYR A 122 -1.83 -10.85 3.31
N PHE A 123 -2.55 -11.98 3.23
CA PHE A 123 -2.99 -12.54 1.96
C PHE A 123 -4.44 -13.00 2.03
N MET A 124 -5.21 -12.72 0.98
CA MET A 124 -6.52 -13.30 0.74
C MET A 124 -6.39 -14.31 -0.41
N GLY A 125 -6.20 -15.59 -0.06
CA GLY A 125 -5.75 -16.57 -1.04
C GLY A 125 -4.38 -16.18 -1.60
N PRO A 126 -4.23 -16.06 -2.94
CA PRO A 126 -2.97 -15.64 -3.55
C PRO A 126 -2.76 -14.11 -3.58
N GLN A 127 -3.78 -13.33 -3.26
CA GLN A 127 -3.75 -11.87 -3.34
C GLN A 127 -3.08 -11.27 -2.09
N GLY A 128 -1.99 -10.56 -2.26
CA GLY A 128 -1.36 -9.80 -1.18
C GLY A 128 -2.18 -8.56 -0.84
N LEU A 129 -2.21 -8.20 0.45
CA LEU A 129 -2.76 -6.96 0.95
C LEU A 129 -1.62 -6.03 1.30
N TYR A 130 -1.48 -4.96 0.56
CA TYR A 130 -0.58 -3.86 0.84
C TYR A 130 -1.22 -2.92 1.85
N LEU A 131 -0.53 -2.62 2.96
CA LEU A 131 -1.01 -1.74 4.01
C LEU A 131 -0.09 -0.53 4.17
N ASN A 132 -0.70 0.63 4.30
CA ASN A 132 -0.06 1.89 4.68
C ASN A 132 -0.81 2.57 5.82
N GLY A 133 -0.11 3.41 6.58
CA GLY A 133 -0.77 4.35 7.48
C GLY A 133 -1.64 5.33 6.68
N TRP A 134 -2.80 5.67 7.21
CA TRP A 134 -3.61 6.73 6.63
C TRP A 134 -2.90 8.08 6.73
N SER A 135 -2.96 8.87 5.68
CA SER A 135 -2.52 10.27 5.67
C SER A 135 -3.62 11.17 5.09
N PRO A 136 -3.66 12.45 5.48
CA PRO A 136 -4.65 13.39 4.93
C PRO A 136 -4.46 13.65 3.43
N ASP A 137 -3.28 13.39 2.90
CA ASP A 137 -2.95 13.57 1.50
C ASP A 137 -3.27 12.35 0.63
N PHE A 138 -3.74 11.25 1.25
CA PHE A 138 -4.07 10.03 0.51
C PHE A 138 -5.18 10.29 -0.50
N ASP A 139 -4.90 10.01 -1.74
CA ASP A 139 -5.83 10.13 -2.87
C ASP A 139 -5.90 8.78 -3.62
N PRO A 140 -7.01 8.03 -3.53
CA PRO A 140 -7.14 6.76 -4.23
C PRO A 140 -7.05 6.90 -5.75
N GLU A 141 -7.13 8.11 -6.30
CA GLU A 141 -6.99 8.37 -7.74
C GLU A 141 -5.53 8.64 -8.16
N ALA A 142 -4.75 9.23 -7.30
CA ALA A 142 -3.36 9.60 -7.57
C ALA A 142 -2.35 8.61 -6.98
N ASP A 143 -2.68 7.99 -5.84
CA ASP A 143 -1.77 7.10 -5.14
C ASP A 143 -1.79 5.70 -5.76
N THR A 144 -0.64 5.27 -6.27
CA THR A 144 -0.39 3.88 -6.66
C THR A 144 0.60 3.26 -5.69
N PRO A 145 0.38 2.02 -5.22
CA PRO A 145 1.37 1.37 -4.38
C PRO A 145 2.67 1.17 -5.17
N LYS A 146 3.75 1.82 -4.73
CA LYS A 146 5.06 1.70 -5.36
C LYS A 146 5.71 0.37 -5.05
N ALA A 147 5.59 -0.08 -3.81
CA ALA A 147 6.11 -1.35 -3.34
C ALA A 147 4.99 -2.24 -2.84
N VAL A 148 4.99 -3.51 -3.24
CA VAL A 148 3.97 -4.49 -2.86
C VAL A 148 4.61 -5.81 -2.43
N PRO A 149 4.04 -6.52 -1.43
CA PRO A 149 4.48 -7.86 -1.10
C PRO A 149 4.02 -8.84 -2.18
N VAL A 150 4.97 -9.57 -2.75
CA VAL A 150 4.73 -10.56 -3.79
C VAL A 150 5.40 -11.88 -3.43
N TRP A 151 4.71 -12.99 -3.65
CA TRP A 151 5.32 -14.30 -3.61
C TRP A 151 6.07 -14.56 -4.91
N VAL A 152 7.36 -14.89 -4.79
CA VAL A 152 8.24 -15.25 -5.90
C VAL A 152 8.57 -16.72 -5.80
N ARG A 153 8.26 -17.46 -6.85
CA ARG A 153 8.63 -18.87 -7.00
C ARG A 153 9.98 -18.96 -7.67
N LEU A 154 10.78 -19.92 -7.18
CA LEU A 154 12.12 -20.22 -7.67
C LEU A 154 12.11 -21.63 -8.25
N PRO A 155 11.61 -21.84 -9.49
CA PRO A 155 11.50 -23.16 -10.09
C PRO A 155 12.90 -23.76 -10.30
N ASN A 156 13.03 -25.05 -9.98
CA ASN A 156 14.28 -25.80 -10.12
C ASN A 156 15.50 -25.17 -9.40
N LEU A 157 15.28 -24.47 -8.29
CA LEU A 157 16.38 -23.94 -7.48
C LEU A 157 17.32 -25.10 -7.06
N PRO A 158 18.64 -24.99 -7.30
CA PRO A 158 19.58 -26.03 -6.89
C PRO A 158 19.50 -26.34 -5.39
N MET A 159 19.50 -27.63 -5.02
CA MET A 159 19.24 -28.08 -3.66
C MET A 159 20.16 -27.46 -2.60
N HIS A 160 21.43 -27.22 -2.92
CA HIS A 160 22.36 -26.58 -2.00
C HIS A 160 22.05 -25.10 -1.72
N CYS A 161 21.20 -24.47 -2.55
CA CYS A 161 20.68 -23.12 -2.35
C CYS A 161 19.40 -23.10 -1.46
N TRP A 162 18.85 -24.27 -1.11
CA TRP A 162 17.64 -24.38 -0.30
C TRP A 162 17.96 -24.23 1.20
N ASN A 163 18.43 -23.10 1.58
CA ASN A 163 18.67 -22.77 2.99
C ASN A 163 18.20 -21.33 3.28
N PRO A 164 17.83 -21.03 4.55
CA PRO A 164 17.27 -19.71 4.89
C PRO A 164 18.16 -18.54 4.50
N LYS A 165 19.49 -18.66 4.63
CA LYS A 165 20.44 -17.59 4.29
C LYS A 165 20.48 -17.29 2.78
N SER A 166 20.47 -18.35 1.96
CA SER A 166 20.46 -18.20 0.50
C SER A 166 19.12 -17.63 0.02
N LEU A 167 17.99 -18.10 0.56
CA LEU A 167 16.66 -17.60 0.22
C LEU A 167 16.48 -16.13 0.63
N HIS A 168 16.99 -15.75 1.79
CA HIS A 168 17.00 -14.37 2.26
C HIS A 168 17.84 -13.49 1.32
N ALA A 169 19.06 -13.90 0.96
CA ALA A 169 19.93 -13.15 0.05
C ALA A 169 19.31 -12.99 -1.35
N ILE A 170 18.60 -14.03 -1.85
CA ILE A 170 17.84 -13.94 -3.10
C ILE A 170 16.70 -12.90 -2.97
N GLY A 171 15.99 -12.92 -1.86
CA GLY A 171 14.92 -11.96 -1.59
C GLY A 171 15.41 -10.52 -1.54
N ASP A 172 16.52 -10.27 -0.84
CA ASP A 172 17.13 -8.94 -0.73
C ASP A 172 17.67 -8.42 -2.08
N ALA A 173 18.07 -9.31 -2.98
CA ALA A 173 18.47 -8.93 -4.33
C ALA A 173 17.28 -8.51 -5.23
N LEU A 174 16.06 -8.92 -4.88
CA LEU A 174 14.84 -8.60 -5.63
C LEU A 174 14.07 -7.41 -5.04
N GLY A 175 14.32 -7.09 -3.77
CA GLY A 175 13.62 -6.04 -3.04
C GLY A 175 13.91 -6.19 -1.55
N LYS A 176 12.87 -6.07 -0.71
CA LYS A 176 13.00 -6.31 0.73
C LYS A 176 12.43 -7.69 1.05
N TYR A 177 13.30 -8.62 1.50
CA TYR A 177 12.86 -9.92 1.95
C TYR A 177 11.89 -9.81 3.13
N ILE A 178 10.78 -10.56 3.07
CA ILE A 178 9.76 -10.60 4.12
C ILE A 178 9.72 -11.97 4.77
N ASP A 179 9.53 -13.05 3.98
CA ASP A 179 9.30 -14.39 4.48
C ASP A 179 9.63 -15.46 3.43
N MET A 180 9.62 -16.73 3.84
CA MET A 180 9.71 -17.86 2.94
C MET A 180 8.66 -18.92 3.30
N ALA A 181 8.13 -19.60 2.29
CA ALA A 181 7.22 -20.73 2.52
C ALA A 181 7.97 -21.88 3.17
N SER A 182 7.28 -22.54 4.13
CA SER A 182 7.85 -23.71 4.79
C SER A 182 8.12 -24.84 3.77
N PRO A 183 9.27 -25.52 3.82
CA PRO A 183 9.61 -26.60 2.90
C PRO A 183 8.71 -27.84 3.01
N LYS A 184 7.83 -27.91 4.00
CA LYS A 184 7.09 -29.14 4.36
C LYS A 184 6.15 -29.66 3.28
N ASP A 185 5.74 -28.82 2.33
CA ASP A 185 4.68 -29.20 1.39
C ASP A 185 5.09 -29.32 -0.08
N GLN A 186 6.22 -28.77 -0.52
CA GLN A 186 6.64 -28.83 -1.93
C GLN A 186 8.14 -28.60 -2.12
N TYR A 187 8.93 -29.67 -2.23
CA TYR A 187 10.34 -29.58 -2.65
C TYR A 187 10.53 -29.23 -4.16
N ALA A 188 9.44 -29.08 -4.90
CA ALA A 188 9.52 -28.80 -6.35
C ALA A 188 9.83 -27.33 -6.67
N CYS A 189 9.53 -26.39 -5.77
CA CYS A 189 9.70 -24.98 -6.03
C CYS A 189 9.82 -24.21 -4.71
N ALA A 190 10.97 -23.58 -4.47
CA ALA A 190 11.12 -22.68 -3.33
C ALA A 190 10.26 -21.42 -3.58
N ARG A 191 9.70 -20.86 -2.51
CA ARG A 191 8.89 -19.64 -2.54
C ARG A 191 9.37 -18.68 -1.47
N ILE A 192 9.57 -17.44 -1.85
CA ILE A 192 9.92 -16.34 -0.96
C ILE A 192 8.92 -15.20 -1.13
N CYS A 193 8.62 -14.52 -0.05
CA CYS A 193 7.83 -13.29 -0.07
C CYS A 193 8.77 -12.08 -0.04
N VAL A 194 8.64 -11.18 -0.99
CA VAL A 194 9.49 -10.00 -1.16
C VAL A 194 8.64 -8.77 -1.39
N GLU A 195 8.93 -7.69 -0.71
CA GLU A 195 8.38 -6.38 -1.05
C GLU A 195 9.16 -5.85 -2.25
N VAL A 196 8.51 -5.76 -3.40
CA VAL A 196 9.12 -5.35 -4.68
C VAL A 196 8.61 -3.99 -5.11
N ASP A 197 9.51 -3.19 -5.68
CA ASP A 197 9.14 -1.94 -6.33
C ASP A 197 8.66 -2.22 -7.76
N LEU A 198 7.39 -1.94 -8.01
CA LEU A 198 6.77 -2.17 -9.33
C LEU A 198 7.25 -1.18 -10.38
N GLU A 199 7.71 0.02 -9.98
CA GLU A 199 8.21 1.05 -10.90
C GLU A 199 9.64 0.71 -11.36
N ALA A 200 10.46 0.09 -10.51
CA ALA A 200 11.81 -0.34 -10.85
C ALA A 200 11.85 -1.49 -11.86
N GLY A 201 10.70 -2.16 -12.07
CA GLY A 201 10.59 -3.34 -12.90
C GLY A 201 11.01 -4.61 -12.17
N LEU A 202 10.60 -5.75 -12.72
CA LEU A 202 10.82 -7.06 -12.11
C LEU A 202 11.70 -7.90 -13.03
N PRO A 203 12.88 -8.38 -12.58
CA PRO A 203 13.73 -9.25 -13.39
C PRO A 203 13.06 -10.61 -13.61
N GLU A 204 13.20 -11.17 -14.81
CA GLU A 204 12.71 -12.53 -15.12
C GLU A 204 13.64 -13.63 -14.61
N ALA A 205 14.89 -13.30 -14.33
CA ALA A 205 15.90 -14.20 -13.82
C ALA A 205 17.00 -13.46 -13.06
N ILE A 206 17.69 -14.18 -12.18
CA ILE A 206 18.88 -13.70 -11.46
C ILE A 206 20.04 -14.69 -11.63
N ASN A 207 21.25 -14.21 -11.54
CA ASN A 207 22.44 -15.06 -11.55
C ASN A 207 22.90 -15.34 -10.11
N LEU A 208 22.79 -16.61 -9.71
CA LEU A 208 23.30 -17.08 -8.42
C LEU A 208 24.76 -17.47 -8.55
N THR A 209 25.62 -17.03 -7.63
CA THR A 209 27.05 -17.32 -7.66
C THR A 209 27.55 -17.82 -6.32
N VAL A 210 28.38 -18.86 -6.33
CA VAL A 210 29.09 -19.37 -5.15
C VAL A 210 30.51 -19.76 -5.57
N GLY A 211 31.51 -18.96 -5.20
CA GLY A 211 32.88 -19.12 -5.70
C GLY A 211 32.91 -19.07 -7.22
N ASN A 212 33.39 -20.13 -7.86
CA ASN A 212 33.44 -20.27 -9.33
C ASN A 212 32.18 -20.87 -9.96
N TRP A 213 31.20 -21.23 -9.13
CA TRP A 213 29.91 -21.78 -9.61
C TRP A 213 28.93 -20.64 -9.89
N SER A 214 28.19 -20.77 -11.00
CA SER A 214 27.11 -19.84 -11.33
C SER A 214 25.89 -20.58 -11.90
N HIS A 215 24.71 -20.02 -11.64
CA HIS A 215 23.43 -20.58 -12.10
C HIS A 215 22.43 -19.47 -12.40
N ILE A 216 21.82 -19.51 -13.57
CA ILE A 216 20.72 -18.59 -13.91
C ILE A 216 19.42 -19.13 -13.34
N GLN A 217 18.92 -18.50 -12.31
CA GLN A 217 17.66 -18.82 -11.66
C GLN A 217 16.54 -18.02 -12.30
N LYS A 218 15.55 -18.71 -12.88
CA LYS A 218 14.30 -18.09 -13.36
C LYS A 218 13.41 -17.74 -12.17
N LEU A 219 12.67 -16.65 -12.33
CA LEU A 219 11.73 -16.12 -11.34
C LEU A 219 10.32 -16.17 -11.89
N ASP A 220 9.37 -16.58 -11.04
CA ASP A 220 7.96 -16.63 -11.36
C ASP A 220 7.19 -15.89 -10.27
N TYR A 221 6.65 -14.72 -10.60
CA TYR A 221 5.95 -13.84 -9.65
C TYR A 221 4.48 -14.22 -9.58
N GLU A 222 4.02 -14.54 -8.39
CA GLU A 222 2.61 -14.88 -8.16
C GLU A 222 1.77 -13.60 -7.98
N GLN A 223 0.62 -13.56 -8.67
CA GLN A 223 -0.42 -12.55 -8.45
C GLN A 223 0.07 -11.09 -8.51
N LEU A 224 0.98 -10.80 -9.43
CA LEU A 224 1.34 -9.40 -9.69
C LEU A 224 0.10 -8.57 -9.98
N PRO A 225 0.03 -7.34 -9.46
CA PRO A 225 -0.97 -6.40 -9.92
C PRO A 225 -0.77 -6.17 -11.42
N PHE A 226 -1.80 -6.44 -12.22
CA PHE A 226 -1.72 -6.22 -13.66
C PHE A 226 -1.99 -4.75 -13.99
N LYS A 227 -1.29 -4.24 -14.99
CA LYS A 227 -1.55 -2.92 -15.55
C LYS A 227 -2.79 -2.94 -16.45
N CYS A 228 -3.70 -2.00 -16.23
CA CYS A 228 -4.80 -1.78 -17.16
C CYS A 228 -4.26 -1.35 -18.53
N LYS A 229 -4.71 -2.00 -19.60
CA LYS A 229 -4.28 -1.67 -20.95
C LYS A 229 -4.78 -0.30 -21.44
N GLY A 230 -5.75 0.30 -20.75
CA GLY A 230 -6.30 1.60 -21.10
C GLY A 230 -5.62 2.78 -20.42
N CYS A 231 -5.40 2.71 -19.08
CA CYS A 231 -4.79 3.80 -18.32
C CYS A 231 -3.37 3.50 -17.82
N HIS A 232 -2.88 2.28 -18.02
CA HIS A 232 -1.57 1.80 -17.53
C HIS A 232 -1.42 1.81 -16.00
N GLU A 233 -2.51 1.94 -15.26
CA GLU A 233 -2.53 1.82 -13.79
C GLU A 233 -2.68 0.34 -13.39
N TYR A 234 -2.20 0.01 -12.17
CA TYR A 234 -2.30 -1.33 -11.62
C TYR A 234 -3.65 -1.58 -10.96
N GLY A 235 -4.07 -2.85 -10.90
CA GLY A 235 -5.14 -3.33 -10.02
C GLY A 235 -6.53 -3.46 -10.65
N HIS A 236 -6.76 -3.07 -11.92
CA HIS A 236 -8.05 -3.27 -12.60
C HIS A 236 -7.91 -3.68 -14.06
N PHE A 237 -8.92 -4.34 -14.60
CA PHE A 237 -9.01 -4.63 -16.04
C PHE A 237 -9.61 -3.46 -16.80
N ILE A 238 -9.28 -3.35 -18.10
CA ILE A 238 -9.85 -2.31 -18.98
C ILE A 238 -11.39 -2.29 -18.96
N ARG A 239 -12.05 -3.44 -18.82
CA ARG A 239 -13.52 -3.55 -18.69
C ARG A 239 -14.09 -2.90 -17.43
N ASN A 240 -13.27 -2.70 -16.38
CA ASN A 240 -13.65 -2.09 -15.11
C ASN A 240 -13.13 -0.65 -15.00
N TYR A 241 -12.67 -0.09 -16.11
CA TYR A 241 -12.14 1.28 -16.13
C TYR A 241 -13.29 2.30 -16.06
N PRO A 242 -13.29 3.22 -15.10
CA PRO A 242 -14.41 4.14 -14.89
C PRO A 242 -14.79 4.98 -16.12
N LYS A 243 -13.83 5.35 -16.96
CA LYS A 243 -14.08 6.14 -18.18
C LYS A 243 -14.84 5.38 -19.27
N THR A 244 -14.95 4.07 -19.18
CA THR A 244 -15.76 3.28 -20.13
C THR A 244 -17.26 3.35 -19.81
N LEU A 245 -17.62 3.81 -18.60
CA LEU A 245 -19.01 3.97 -18.17
C LEU A 245 -19.60 5.34 -18.53
N GLU A 246 -18.79 6.31 -18.94
CA GLU A 246 -19.23 7.64 -19.36
C GLU A 246 -19.58 7.75 -20.86
N SER A 247 -19.40 6.67 -21.61
CA SER A 247 -19.60 6.62 -23.07
C SER A 247 -20.71 5.67 -23.52
N GLN A 248 -21.69 5.35 -22.64
CA GLN A 248 -22.89 4.60 -23.05
C GLN A 248 -24.17 5.39 -22.71
#